data_ac916d6ea7f69e17a42dba1d1d081946
#
_entry.id   ac916d6ea7f69e17a42dba1d1d081946
#
_cell.length_a   1.000
_cell.length_b   1.000
_cell.length_c   1.000
_cell.angle_alpha   90.00
_cell.angle_beta   90.00
_cell.angle_gamma   90.00
#
_symmetry.space_group_name_H-M   'P 1'
#
loop_
_entity.id
_entity.type
_entity.pdbx_description
1 polymer ?
#
loop_
_entity_poly.entity_id
_entity_poly.type
_entity_poly.pdbx_seq_one_letter_code
_entity_poly.pdbx_strand_id
1 'polypeptide(L)'
;MRVPKLNPVPIVLGLVALVALWLVRPLWHSLAMFFWTAPIVWLPPLLLLAVGAVLFRRSRRSWTTLEDLRSGVRPPAWLIAFPVLAFVLFVIGAALNKPLTGKAIVDATTYQQIDGLPPGGQVRIIPREVAEQNASSAFNSPTETLTNFRIVNTPSGLKWTALRTPQGVFRIFSKKSQGLVELDAEQTARSLRQVDAELAVAPGLQITDNLRWRLLKERFFIKLEEPVGIETPAGPRIVVPYLEYKGVLVRRPALGGVFVVSPNGDIEDLEPDEAAKRPELANSGRLFPDTQARRVQDAYQYKGGVWNAWFVHEDQTRITDTETNKQPYLVDFAGELGLQWVTVAEPYGRAFAASAIFLTDAVSGRTRIWRVPRRTSLSGNRRAIEAVRAVSIPGIDFGEGNNASGGSGNFKVVEPRPVFVRGRLVYLTSIIPNSANAVSKTVVVDAATNKLVAIFDNDRDPQAETKTQRYIETGEVPEEAAAPGAGDDSATTPPPSPSGAGGSTTTPSGGSGSVGRRVEDVLRRQRELVRETERLRDALRAQERKGP
;
A
#
# COMPACT_ATOMS: atom_id res chain seq x y z
N MET A 1 18.15 -51.53 38.95
CA MET A 1 18.21 -50.28 38.21
C MET A 1 17.84 -49.12 39.13
N ARG A 2 18.77 -48.23 39.52
CA ARG A 2 18.43 -47.02 40.29
C ARG A 2 17.92 -45.97 39.30
N VAL A 3 16.61 -45.63 39.41
CA VAL A 3 16.06 -44.52 38.66
C VAL A 3 16.76 -43.23 39.12
N PRO A 4 17.39 -42.46 38.21
CA PRO A 4 18.05 -41.22 38.58
C PRO A 4 16.99 -40.29 39.16
N LYS A 5 17.20 -39.81 40.42
CA LYS A 5 16.38 -38.78 41.05
C LYS A 5 16.53 -37.51 40.22
N LEU A 6 15.56 -37.21 39.34
CA LEU A 6 15.49 -35.95 38.64
C LEU A 6 15.43 -34.82 39.66
N ASN A 7 16.41 -33.94 39.66
CA ASN A 7 16.37 -32.74 40.49
C ASN A 7 15.21 -31.84 39.99
N PRO A 8 14.14 -31.58 40.81
CA PRO A 8 12.99 -30.83 40.34
C PRO A 8 13.27 -29.34 40.13
N VAL A 9 14.33 -28.79 40.69
CA VAL A 9 14.67 -27.36 40.65
C VAL A 9 14.81 -26.83 39.23
N PRO A 10 15.58 -27.44 38.29
CA PRO A 10 15.66 -26.92 36.91
C PRO A 10 14.36 -27.03 36.16
N ILE A 11 13.51 -28.00 36.48
CA ILE A 11 12.19 -28.14 35.85
C ILE A 11 11.26 -26.99 36.30
N VAL A 12 11.22 -26.70 37.60
CA VAL A 12 10.43 -25.60 38.15
C VAL A 12 10.91 -24.25 37.61
N LEU A 13 12.22 -24.00 37.59
CA LEU A 13 12.80 -22.80 37.02
C LEU A 13 12.47 -22.66 35.53
N GLY A 14 12.51 -23.75 34.77
CA GLY A 14 12.11 -23.77 33.36
C GLY A 14 10.65 -23.42 33.15
N LEU A 15 9.74 -23.94 33.98
CA LEU A 15 8.33 -23.61 33.95
C LEU A 15 8.06 -22.14 34.30
N VAL A 16 8.71 -21.62 35.34
CA VAL A 16 8.61 -20.20 35.72
C VAL A 16 9.08 -19.29 34.59
N ALA A 17 10.22 -19.64 33.95
CA ALA A 17 10.73 -18.89 32.81
C ALA A 17 9.73 -18.92 31.61
N LEU A 18 9.13 -20.07 31.31
CA LEU A 18 8.12 -20.19 30.26
C LEU A 18 6.87 -19.35 30.56
N VAL A 19 6.39 -19.36 31.80
CA VAL A 19 5.26 -18.52 32.22
C VAL A 19 5.62 -17.04 32.10
N ALA A 20 6.79 -16.63 32.55
CA ALA A 20 7.27 -15.26 32.41
C ALA A 20 7.36 -14.81 30.93
N LEU A 21 7.93 -15.66 30.07
CA LEU A 21 7.99 -15.42 28.63
C LEU A 21 6.58 -15.30 28.02
N TRP A 22 5.64 -16.14 28.46
CA TRP A 22 4.26 -16.06 28.00
C TRP A 22 3.55 -14.78 28.45
N LEU A 23 3.80 -14.30 29.66
CA LEU A 23 3.24 -13.05 30.17
C LEU A 23 3.72 -11.82 29.41
N VAL A 24 4.99 -11.84 28.96
CA VAL A 24 5.59 -10.75 28.16
C VAL A 24 5.58 -11.02 26.66
N ARG A 25 4.77 -11.96 26.19
CA ARG A 25 4.74 -12.37 24.77
C ARG A 25 4.60 -11.22 23.75
N PRO A 26 3.92 -10.09 24.02
CA PRO A 26 3.87 -9.00 23.06
C PRO A 26 5.24 -8.41 22.71
N LEU A 27 6.26 -8.52 23.59
CA LEU A 27 7.61 -8.01 23.33
C LEU A 27 8.33 -8.78 22.22
N TRP A 28 8.15 -10.10 22.17
CA TRP A 28 8.80 -10.95 21.17
C TRP A 28 7.86 -11.38 20.02
N HIS A 29 6.67 -10.78 19.95
CA HIS A 29 5.67 -11.05 18.90
C HIS A 29 6.26 -10.93 17.49
N SER A 30 7.05 -9.89 17.21
CA SER A 30 7.64 -9.69 15.88
C SER A 30 8.57 -10.85 15.49
N LEU A 31 9.35 -11.36 16.44
CA LEU A 31 10.21 -12.54 16.22
C LEU A 31 9.37 -13.81 15.99
N ALA A 32 8.32 -14.01 16.80
CA ALA A 32 7.42 -15.15 16.62
C ALA A 32 6.73 -15.10 15.25
N MET A 33 6.27 -13.92 14.84
CA MET A 33 5.62 -13.72 13.55
C MET A 33 6.56 -13.93 12.38
N PHE A 34 7.84 -13.58 12.49
CA PHE A 34 8.86 -13.90 11.46
C PHE A 34 8.90 -15.41 11.18
N PHE A 35 8.97 -16.23 12.23
CA PHE A 35 8.94 -17.68 12.06
C PHE A 35 7.57 -18.20 11.64
N TRP A 36 6.51 -17.60 12.16
CA TRP A 36 5.15 -18.03 11.86
C TRP A 36 4.72 -17.76 10.41
N THR A 37 5.10 -16.63 9.85
CA THR A 37 4.61 -16.19 8.53
C THR A 37 5.36 -16.79 7.35
N ALA A 38 6.61 -17.24 7.55
CA ALA A 38 7.47 -17.73 6.49
C ALA A 38 8.13 -19.10 6.79
N PRO A 39 7.37 -20.15 7.12
CA PRO A 39 7.95 -21.46 7.44
C PRO A 39 8.80 -22.03 6.32
N ILE A 40 8.48 -21.77 5.07
CA ILE A 40 9.25 -22.22 3.90
C ILE A 40 10.69 -21.75 3.90
N VAL A 41 10.98 -20.63 4.57
CA VAL A 41 12.33 -20.06 4.62
C VAL A 41 13.22 -20.79 5.61
N TRP A 42 12.71 -21.13 6.78
CA TRP A 42 13.53 -21.64 7.88
C TRP A 42 13.29 -23.11 8.20
N LEU A 43 12.10 -23.67 7.95
CA LEU A 43 11.78 -25.04 8.34
C LEU A 43 12.55 -26.08 7.55
N PRO A 44 12.66 -26.02 6.18
CA PRO A 44 13.47 -27.00 5.44
C PRO A 44 14.96 -26.99 5.83
N PRO A 45 15.66 -25.84 5.92
CA PRO A 45 17.04 -25.83 6.38
C PRO A 45 17.20 -26.32 7.82
N LEU A 46 16.26 -26.00 8.72
CA LEU A 46 16.32 -26.48 10.10
C LEU A 46 16.18 -28.00 10.18
N LEU A 47 15.23 -28.59 9.43
CA LEU A 47 15.06 -30.04 9.35
C LEU A 47 16.32 -30.73 8.81
N LEU A 48 16.93 -30.16 7.77
CA LEU A 48 18.17 -30.68 7.21
C LEU A 48 19.31 -30.65 8.24
N LEU A 49 19.48 -29.55 8.96
CA LEU A 49 20.47 -29.43 10.03
C LEU A 49 20.20 -30.42 11.18
N ALA A 50 18.93 -30.64 11.52
CA ALA A 50 18.55 -31.63 12.53
C ALA A 50 18.95 -33.05 12.12
N VAL A 51 18.69 -33.41 10.85
CA VAL A 51 19.15 -34.71 10.28
C VAL A 51 20.67 -34.80 10.34
N GLY A 52 21.39 -33.77 9.91
CA GLY A 52 22.84 -33.69 10.01
C GLY A 52 23.36 -33.88 11.45
N ALA A 53 22.69 -33.24 12.44
CA ALA A 53 23.03 -33.40 13.85
C ALA A 53 22.80 -34.82 14.38
N VAL A 54 21.73 -35.50 13.97
CA VAL A 54 21.46 -36.89 14.32
C VAL A 54 22.55 -37.82 13.75
N LEU A 55 22.90 -37.63 12.47
CA LEU A 55 23.96 -38.39 11.80
C LEU A 55 25.32 -38.14 12.49
N PHE A 56 25.60 -36.89 12.87
CA PHE A 56 26.78 -36.54 13.61
C PHE A 56 26.86 -37.26 14.98
N ARG A 57 25.77 -37.26 15.75
CA ARG A 57 25.71 -37.98 17.03
C ARG A 57 25.93 -39.49 16.86
N ARG A 58 25.42 -40.09 15.78
CA ARG A 58 25.65 -41.51 15.48
C ARG A 58 27.08 -41.77 15.05
N SER A 59 27.70 -40.85 14.32
CA SER A 59 29.08 -40.93 13.84
C SER A 59 30.13 -40.60 14.94
N ARG A 60 29.71 -39.98 16.06
CA ARG A 60 30.58 -39.56 17.17
C ARG A 60 31.40 -40.70 17.83
N ARG A 61 31.12 -41.95 17.51
CA ARG A 61 31.93 -43.10 17.95
C ARG A 61 33.34 -43.16 17.32
N SER A 62 33.60 -42.36 16.27
CA SER A 62 34.86 -42.34 15.54
C SER A 62 35.64 -41.02 15.57
N TRP A 63 35.08 -39.93 16.17
CA TRP A 63 35.67 -38.58 16.17
C TRP A 63 35.50 -37.97 17.56
N THR A 64 36.59 -37.89 18.34
CA THR A 64 36.43 -37.55 19.75
C THR A 64 37.04 -36.23 20.20
N THR A 65 37.86 -35.52 19.42
CA THR A 65 38.48 -34.27 19.94
C THR A 65 38.88 -33.26 18.86
N LEU A 66 39.02 -32.00 19.29
CA LEU A 66 39.67 -30.90 18.54
C LEU A 66 41.11 -31.25 18.12
N GLU A 67 41.72 -32.25 18.74
CA GLU A 67 43.03 -32.78 18.41
C GLU A 67 43.05 -33.53 17.07
N ASP A 68 41.96 -34.20 16.69
CA ASP A 68 41.84 -34.88 15.41
C ASP A 68 41.87 -33.90 14.23
N LEU A 69 41.34 -32.67 14.42
CA LEU A 69 41.47 -31.58 13.45
C LEU A 69 42.90 -31.03 13.31
N ARG A 70 43.70 -31.10 14.37
CA ARG A 70 45.11 -30.73 14.34
C ARG A 70 45.99 -31.79 13.70
N SER A 71 45.58 -33.05 13.74
CA SER A 71 46.32 -34.19 13.18
C SER A 71 46.17 -34.38 11.67
N GLY A 72 45.50 -33.44 10.96
CA GLY A 72 45.38 -33.46 9.51
C GLY A 72 44.27 -34.41 8.98
N VAL A 73 43.45 -34.98 9.84
CA VAL A 73 42.31 -35.81 9.43
C VAL A 73 41.26 -34.93 8.82
N ARG A 74 40.94 -35.13 7.52
CA ARG A 74 39.95 -34.35 6.80
C ARG A 74 38.56 -34.61 7.39
N PRO A 75 37.79 -33.54 7.75
CA PRO A 75 36.41 -33.72 8.20
C PRO A 75 35.60 -34.42 7.10
N PRO A 76 34.67 -35.30 7.44
CA PRO A 76 33.85 -35.96 6.46
C PRO A 76 33.03 -34.90 5.66
N ALA A 77 33.00 -35.04 4.34
CA ALA A 77 32.42 -34.05 3.42
C ALA A 77 30.98 -33.65 3.79
N TRP A 78 30.22 -34.54 4.40
CA TRP A 78 28.86 -34.26 4.84
C TRP A 78 28.76 -33.20 5.94
N LEU A 79 29.81 -33.05 6.78
CA LEU A 79 29.86 -32.05 7.86
C LEU A 79 29.87 -30.61 7.31
N ILE A 80 30.38 -30.42 6.10
CA ILE A 80 30.36 -29.16 5.37
C ILE A 80 29.14 -29.10 4.45
N ALA A 81 28.77 -30.24 3.83
CA ALA A 81 27.68 -30.30 2.86
C ALA A 81 26.32 -29.94 3.48
N PHE A 82 26.00 -30.41 4.70
CA PHE A 82 24.71 -30.10 5.33
C PHE A 82 24.51 -28.62 5.63
N PRO A 83 25.43 -27.88 6.27
CA PRO A 83 25.33 -26.44 6.46
C PRO A 83 25.22 -25.66 5.14
N VAL A 84 26.03 -26.04 4.13
CA VAL A 84 25.99 -25.39 2.81
C VAL A 84 24.63 -25.62 2.15
N LEU A 85 24.13 -26.86 2.14
CA LEU A 85 22.82 -27.16 1.57
C LEU A 85 21.68 -26.48 2.36
N ALA A 86 21.79 -26.42 3.69
CA ALA A 86 20.83 -25.70 4.52
C ALA A 86 20.82 -24.20 4.18
N PHE A 87 21.98 -23.59 3.97
CA PHE A 87 22.09 -22.21 3.53
C PHE A 87 21.47 -22.00 2.14
N VAL A 88 21.73 -22.89 1.19
CA VAL A 88 21.13 -22.84 -0.15
C VAL A 88 19.60 -22.94 -0.06
N LEU A 89 19.08 -23.87 0.75
CA LEU A 89 17.63 -23.99 0.97
C LEU A 89 17.03 -22.73 1.62
N PHE A 90 17.74 -22.12 2.55
CA PHE A 90 17.32 -20.85 3.16
C PHE A 90 17.21 -19.74 2.10
N VAL A 91 18.22 -19.58 1.25
CA VAL A 91 18.24 -18.58 0.18
C VAL A 91 17.11 -18.82 -0.82
N ILE A 92 16.91 -20.08 -1.25
CA ILE A 92 15.81 -20.47 -2.15
C ILE A 92 14.46 -20.17 -1.47
N GLY A 93 14.29 -20.58 -0.22
CA GLY A 93 13.06 -20.32 0.55
C GLY A 93 12.77 -18.82 0.67
N ALA A 94 13.79 -18.01 0.94
CA ALA A 94 13.65 -16.54 1.03
C ALA A 94 13.23 -15.92 -0.33
N ALA A 95 13.85 -16.37 -1.43
CA ALA A 95 13.52 -15.90 -2.76
C ALA A 95 12.09 -16.30 -3.19
N LEU A 96 11.68 -17.53 -2.87
CA LEU A 96 10.37 -18.07 -3.27
C LEU A 96 9.23 -17.64 -2.35
N ASN A 97 9.48 -17.20 -1.12
CA ASN A 97 8.43 -16.90 -0.14
C ASN A 97 7.43 -15.85 -0.66
N LYS A 98 7.90 -14.72 -1.17
CA LYS A 98 7.02 -13.65 -1.69
C LYS A 98 6.17 -14.10 -2.88
N PRO A 99 6.73 -14.68 -3.96
CA PRO A 99 5.94 -15.10 -5.11
C PRO A 99 4.99 -16.26 -4.79
N LEU A 100 5.38 -17.23 -3.95
CA LEU A 100 4.49 -18.32 -3.55
C LEU A 100 3.36 -17.82 -2.64
N THR A 101 3.64 -16.89 -1.74
CA THR A 101 2.58 -16.22 -0.94
C THR A 101 1.63 -15.46 -1.86
N GLY A 102 2.14 -14.70 -2.83
CA GLY A 102 1.32 -14.02 -3.84
C GLY A 102 0.45 -14.99 -4.63
N LYS A 103 1.01 -16.11 -5.10
CA LYS A 103 0.24 -17.16 -5.78
C LYS A 103 -0.85 -17.74 -4.86
N ALA A 104 -0.52 -18.03 -3.60
CA ALA A 104 -1.49 -18.54 -2.64
C ALA A 104 -2.64 -17.53 -2.34
N ILE A 105 -2.36 -16.22 -2.36
CA ILE A 105 -3.40 -15.18 -2.26
C ILE A 105 -4.31 -15.22 -3.48
N VAL A 106 -3.75 -15.25 -4.69
CA VAL A 106 -4.50 -15.30 -5.95
C VAL A 106 -5.41 -16.53 -5.99
N ASP A 107 -4.88 -17.70 -5.64
CA ASP A 107 -5.63 -18.96 -5.69
C ASP A 107 -6.80 -18.99 -4.68
N ALA A 108 -6.69 -18.19 -3.62
CA ALA A 108 -7.72 -18.10 -2.60
C ALA A 108 -8.68 -16.90 -2.80
N THR A 109 -8.43 -16.05 -3.80
CA THR A 109 -9.23 -14.85 -4.07
C THR A 109 -10.03 -15.03 -5.35
N THR A 110 -11.33 -14.78 -5.26
CA THR A 110 -12.18 -14.72 -6.46
C THR A 110 -12.12 -13.31 -7.04
N TYR A 111 -11.57 -13.19 -8.24
CA TYR A 111 -11.57 -11.94 -9.01
C TYR A 111 -12.73 -11.95 -10.00
N GLN A 112 -13.76 -11.20 -9.70
CA GLN A 112 -14.93 -11.08 -10.58
C GLN A 112 -14.62 -10.08 -11.69
N GLN A 113 -14.62 -10.54 -12.94
CA GLN A 113 -14.48 -9.63 -14.08
C GLN A 113 -15.77 -8.84 -14.26
N ILE A 114 -15.65 -7.53 -14.51
CA ILE A 114 -16.76 -6.64 -14.88
C ILE A 114 -16.52 -6.05 -16.26
N ASP A 115 -17.59 -5.82 -17.00
CA ASP A 115 -17.52 -5.39 -18.41
C ASP A 115 -17.42 -3.86 -18.57
N GLY A 116 -17.73 -3.12 -17.53
CA GLY A 116 -17.69 -1.66 -17.52
C GLY A 116 -17.29 -1.09 -16.17
N LEU A 117 -16.92 0.18 -16.19
CA LEU A 117 -16.64 0.94 -14.98
C LEU A 117 -17.96 1.41 -14.35
N PRO A 118 -18.08 1.37 -13.02
CA PRO A 118 -19.25 1.91 -12.36
C PRO A 118 -19.35 3.42 -12.60
N PRO A 119 -20.55 3.98 -12.67
CA PRO A 119 -20.72 5.43 -12.78
C PRO A 119 -20.51 6.11 -11.43
N GLY A 120 -19.83 7.25 -11.44
CA GLY A 120 -19.70 8.13 -10.28
C GLY A 120 -18.91 7.52 -9.13
N GLY A 121 -18.96 8.20 -8.02
CA GLY A 121 -18.36 7.82 -6.75
C GLY A 121 -17.88 9.04 -5.98
N GLN A 122 -18.21 9.10 -4.69
CA GLN A 122 -17.65 10.12 -3.81
C GLN A 122 -16.18 9.81 -3.53
N VAL A 123 -15.34 10.80 -3.75
CA VAL A 123 -13.89 10.73 -3.56
C VAL A 123 -13.45 11.88 -2.65
N ARG A 124 -12.54 11.62 -1.76
CA ARG A 124 -11.93 12.73 -1.00
C ARG A 124 -11.29 13.78 -1.92
N ILE A 125 -11.46 15.05 -1.59
CA ILE A 125 -10.81 16.18 -2.28
C ILE A 125 -9.51 16.55 -1.55
N ILE A 126 -9.52 16.50 -0.22
CA ILE A 126 -8.38 16.85 0.61
C ILE A 126 -7.38 15.69 0.65
N PRO A 127 -6.14 15.87 0.15
CA PRO A 127 -5.07 14.88 0.28
C PRO A 127 -4.70 14.63 1.74
N ARG A 128 -4.19 13.44 2.02
CA ARG A 128 -3.76 13.06 3.36
C ARG A 128 -2.76 14.04 3.96
N GLU A 129 -1.77 14.47 3.18
CA GLU A 129 -0.71 15.37 3.63
C GLU A 129 -1.26 16.73 4.08
N VAL A 130 -2.24 17.27 3.34
CA VAL A 130 -2.93 18.52 3.72
C VAL A 130 -3.76 18.32 4.97
N ALA A 131 -4.48 17.20 5.08
CA ALA A 131 -5.27 16.90 6.27
C ALA A 131 -4.39 16.77 7.52
N GLU A 132 -3.25 16.06 7.43
CA GLU A 132 -2.29 15.93 8.54
C GLU A 132 -1.71 17.27 8.96
N GLN A 133 -1.34 18.13 8.00
CA GLN A 133 -0.80 19.46 8.28
C GLN A 133 -1.84 20.39 8.89
N ASN A 134 -3.06 20.40 8.34
CA ASN A 134 -4.15 21.22 8.84
C ASN A 134 -4.58 20.80 10.25
N ALA A 135 -4.74 19.50 10.46
CA ALA A 135 -5.09 18.97 11.78
C ALA A 135 -3.98 19.30 12.80
N SER A 136 -2.72 19.09 12.45
CA SER A 136 -1.59 19.39 13.35
C SER A 136 -1.47 20.87 13.66
N SER A 137 -1.77 21.75 12.70
CA SER A 137 -1.74 23.21 12.88
C SER A 137 -2.93 23.75 13.68
N ALA A 138 -4.11 23.12 13.52
CA ALA A 138 -5.32 23.51 14.26
C ALA A 138 -5.37 22.90 15.67
N PHE A 139 -4.69 21.77 15.87
CA PHE A 139 -4.63 21.06 17.13
C PHE A 139 -3.55 21.66 18.03
N ASN A 140 -3.89 22.73 18.72
CA ASN A 140 -2.96 23.43 19.61
C ASN A 140 -2.94 22.79 21.01
N SER A 141 -2.33 21.60 21.12
CA SER A 141 -2.12 20.95 22.42
C SER A 141 -0.63 20.71 22.66
N PRO A 142 -0.03 21.31 23.69
CA PRO A 142 1.39 21.08 24.01
C PRO A 142 1.62 19.69 24.64
N THR A 143 0.55 18.96 24.91
CA THR A 143 0.59 17.75 25.73
C THR A 143 0.16 16.49 25.00
N GLU A 144 -0.34 16.65 23.78
CA GLU A 144 -0.87 15.58 22.95
C GLU A 144 -0.38 15.74 21.51
N THR A 145 -0.36 14.66 20.78
CA THR A 145 -0.09 14.61 19.35
C THR A 145 -1.18 13.81 18.64
N LEU A 146 -1.40 14.11 17.37
CA LEU A 146 -2.32 13.36 16.54
C LEU A 146 -1.60 12.20 15.87
N THR A 147 -2.17 11.01 15.96
CA THR A 147 -1.62 9.79 15.37
C THR A 147 -2.67 9.01 14.61
N ASN A 148 -2.23 8.09 13.75
CA ASN A 148 -3.12 7.19 13.01
C ASN A 148 -4.15 7.90 12.13
N PHE A 149 -3.70 8.87 11.33
CA PHE A 149 -4.55 9.52 10.31
C PHE A 149 -5.08 8.51 9.31
N ARG A 150 -6.41 8.37 9.27
CA ARG A 150 -7.10 7.45 8.36
C ARG A 150 -8.38 8.10 7.82
N ILE A 151 -8.67 7.75 6.57
CA ILE A 151 -9.96 8.12 6.00
C ILE A 151 -11.01 7.13 6.46
N VAL A 152 -12.16 7.64 6.87
CA VAL A 152 -13.36 6.86 7.21
C VAL A 152 -14.56 7.44 6.49
N ASN A 153 -15.54 6.60 6.22
CA ASN A 153 -16.84 7.07 5.78
C ASN A 153 -17.77 7.20 6.98
N THR A 154 -18.50 8.30 7.03
CA THR A 154 -19.46 8.61 8.08
C THR A 154 -20.82 8.93 7.45
N PRO A 155 -21.91 9.00 8.19
CA PRO A 155 -23.19 9.44 7.65
C PRO A 155 -23.16 10.83 7.03
N SER A 156 -22.16 11.65 7.35
CA SER A 156 -21.96 13.01 6.79
C SER A 156 -20.87 13.07 5.71
N GLY A 157 -20.47 11.94 5.12
CA GLY A 157 -19.47 11.83 4.06
C GLY A 157 -18.10 11.36 4.54
N LEU A 158 -17.12 11.44 3.65
CA LEU A 158 -15.75 11.01 3.92
C LEU A 158 -15.04 11.98 4.87
N LYS A 159 -14.39 11.44 5.90
CA LYS A 159 -13.63 12.22 6.89
C LYS A 159 -12.25 11.64 7.13
N TRP A 160 -11.31 12.51 7.42
CA TRP A 160 -10.03 12.13 8.02
C TRP A 160 -10.19 12.08 9.53
N THR A 161 -9.80 10.97 10.14
CA THR A 161 -9.78 10.80 11.59
C THR A 161 -8.38 10.57 12.10
N ALA A 162 -8.09 11.05 13.32
CA ALA A 162 -6.84 10.78 14.02
C ALA A 162 -7.09 10.62 15.51
N LEU A 163 -6.27 9.79 16.15
CA LEU A 163 -6.34 9.59 17.60
C LEU A 163 -5.47 10.61 18.32
N ARG A 164 -5.97 11.14 19.44
CA ARG A 164 -5.23 12.04 20.33
C ARG A 164 -4.40 11.21 21.29
N THR A 165 -3.08 11.30 21.18
CA THR A 165 -2.15 10.49 21.95
C THR A 165 -1.34 11.39 22.89
N PRO A 166 -1.25 11.09 24.20
CA PRO A 166 -0.43 11.86 25.13
C PRO A 166 1.04 11.87 24.70
N GLN A 167 1.68 13.03 24.80
CA GLN A 167 3.08 13.23 24.45
C GLN A 167 3.93 13.48 25.71
N GLY A 168 5.12 12.84 25.77
CA GLY A 168 6.09 13.00 26.85
C GLY A 168 6.14 11.78 27.79
N VAL A 169 7.37 11.45 28.22
CA VAL A 169 7.69 10.19 28.92
C VAL A 169 6.83 9.94 30.16
N PHE A 170 6.59 10.94 31.00
CA PHE A 170 5.78 10.77 32.19
C PHE A 170 4.26 10.72 31.89
N ARG A 171 3.81 11.42 30.86
CA ARG A 171 2.38 11.52 30.53
C ARG A 171 1.82 10.23 29.93
N ILE A 172 2.63 9.54 29.12
CA ILE A 172 2.24 8.24 28.54
C ILE A 172 1.99 7.17 29.61
N PHE A 173 2.48 7.36 30.84
CA PHE A 173 2.20 6.48 32.00
C PHE A 173 1.02 6.94 32.85
N SER A 174 0.76 8.25 32.90
CA SER A 174 -0.18 8.82 33.87
C SER A 174 -1.46 9.38 33.25
N LYS A 175 -1.50 9.53 31.92
CA LYS A 175 -2.65 10.10 31.20
C LYS A 175 -3.24 9.11 30.23
N LYS A 176 -4.54 9.22 30.02
CA LYS A 176 -5.29 8.47 28.99
C LYS A 176 -5.34 9.30 27.70
N SER A 177 -5.68 8.66 26.60
CA SER A 177 -5.98 9.35 25.36
C SER A 177 -7.29 10.13 25.50
N GLN A 178 -7.36 11.33 24.96
CA GLN A 178 -8.50 12.24 25.12
C GLN A 178 -9.50 12.14 23.96
N GLY A 179 -9.49 11.04 23.21
CA GLY A 179 -10.42 10.80 22.14
C GLY A 179 -9.82 10.90 20.74
N LEU A 180 -10.58 11.42 19.81
CA LEU A 180 -10.18 11.54 18.41
C LEU A 180 -10.52 12.93 17.85
N VAL A 181 -9.92 13.23 16.70
CA VAL A 181 -10.27 14.40 15.89
C VAL A 181 -10.78 13.94 14.53
N GLU A 182 -11.67 14.72 13.96
CA GLU A 182 -12.20 14.54 12.62
C GLU A 182 -12.00 15.81 11.80
N LEU A 183 -11.63 15.63 10.55
CA LEU A 183 -11.50 16.67 9.55
C LEU A 183 -12.25 16.25 8.30
N ASP A 184 -13.01 17.16 7.70
CA ASP A 184 -13.70 16.88 6.46
C ASP A 184 -12.70 16.52 5.34
N ALA A 185 -13.00 15.49 4.57
CA ALA A 185 -12.16 15.05 3.47
C ALA A 185 -12.61 15.57 2.10
N GLU A 186 -13.79 16.18 2.05
CA GLU A 186 -14.44 16.68 0.83
C GLU A 186 -14.41 18.20 0.74
N GLN A 187 -14.25 18.88 1.89
CA GLN A 187 -14.25 20.34 1.96
C GLN A 187 -12.99 20.87 2.64
N THR A 188 -12.42 21.93 2.08
CA THR A 188 -11.23 22.61 2.66
C THR A 188 -11.55 23.47 3.87
N ALA A 189 -12.82 23.59 4.24
CA ALA A 189 -13.20 24.25 5.48
C ALA A 189 -12.42 23.62 6.65
N ARG A 190 -11.54 24.39 7.28
CA ARG A 190 -10.60 23.96 8.33
C ARG A 190 -11.29 23.63 9.67
N SER A 191 -12.48 23.07 9.62
CA SER A 191 -13.23 22.69 10.82
C SER A 191 -12.71 21.36 11.39
N LEU A 192 -11.71 21.47 12.26
CA LEU A 192 -11.29 20.34 13.08
C LEU A 192 -12.35 20.11 14.16
N ARG A 193 -13.06 19.00 14.10
CA ARG A 193 -13.98 18.57 15.14
C ARG A 193 -13.23 17.68 16.13
N GLN A 194 -13.24 18.04 17.40
CA GLN A 194 -12.74 17.20 18.46
C GLN A 194 -13.88 16.38 19.04
N VAL A 195 -13.68 15.06 19.15
CA VAL A 195 -14.57 14.13 19.81
C VAL A 195 -13.91 13.72 21.11
N ASP A 196 -14.27 14.41 22.18
CA ASP A 196 -13.67 14.21 23.49
C ASP A 196 -14.20 12.92 24.13
N ALA A 197 -13.27 12.05 24.52
CA ALA A 197 -13.54 10.87 25.31
C ALA A 197 -12.25 10.37 25.95
N GLU A 198 -12.34 9.96 27.19
CA GLU A 198 -11.23 9.36 27.88
C GLU A 198 -11.11 7.88 27.45
N LEU A 199 -10.07 7.57 26.63
CA LEU A 199 -9.81 6.22 26.16
C LEU A 199 -8.81 5.54 27.10
N ALA A 200 -9.26 4.51 27.80
CA ALA A 200 -8.44 3.76 28.76
C ALA A 200 -7.35 2.94 28.06
N VAL A 201 -7.61 2.50 26.83
CA VAL A 201 -6.66 1.75 25.99
C VAL A 201 -6.53 2.44 24.64
N ALA A 202 -5.31 2.86 24.28
CA ALA A 202 -5.06 3.57 23.03
C ALA A 202 -3.63 3.33 22.51
N PRO A 203 -3.34 3.65 21.23
CA PRO A 203 -1.96 3.72 20.72
C PRO A 203 -1.13 4.72 21.51
N GLY A 204 0.16 4.43 21.70
CA GLY A 204 1.10 5.34 22.36
C GLY A 204 1.03 5.37 23.89
N LEU A 205 0.03 4.77 24.52
CA LEU A 205 0.01 4.54 25.96
C LEU A 205 0.99 3.44 26.36
N GLN A 206 1.38 3.38 27.63
CA GLN A 206 2.41 2.47 28.09
C GLN A 206 1.86 1.18 28.70
N ILE A 207 2.58 0.08 28.48
CA ILE A 207 2.41 -1.24 29.06
C ILE A 207 0.93 -1.73 29.02
N THR A 208 0.25 -1.74 30.14
CA THR A 208 -1.09 -2.34 30.28
C THR A 208 -2.18 -1.60 29.51
N ASP A 209 -2.00 -0.33 29.25
CA ASP A 209 -2.95 0.53 28.57
C ASP A 209 -2.62 0.72 27.09
N ASN A 210 -1.49 0.14 26.66
CA ASN A 210 -1.08 0.13 25.26
C ASN A 210 -1.99 -0.77 24.43
N LEU A 211 -2.61 -0.21 23.40
CA LEU A 211 -3.53 -0.91 22.52
C LEU A 211 -2.92 -2.20 21.94
N ARG A 212 -1.71 -2.09 21.33
CA ARG A 212 -1.03 -3.24 20.74
C ARG A 212 -0.74 -4.34 21.77
N TRP A 213 -0.33 -3.95 22.99
CA TRP A 213 -0.07 -4.89 24.08
C TRP A 213 -1.32 -5.66 24.46
N ARG A 214 -2.45 -4.96 24.63
CA ARG A 214 -3.73 -5.56 24.99
C ARG A 214 -4.21 -6.53 23.92
N LEU A 215 -4.26 -6.09 22.66
CA LEU A 215 -4.75 -6.90 21.54
C LEU A 215 -3.89 -8.15 21.30
N LEU A 216 -2.55 -8.07 21.44
CA LEU A 216 -1.67 -9.23 21.33
C LEU A 216 -1.75 -10.20 22.52
N LYS A 217 -2.36 -9.79 23.62
CA LYS A 217 -2.74 -10.70 24.69
C LYS A 217 -4.04 -11.45 24.41
N GLU A 218 -4.96 -10.85 23.67
CA GLU A 218 -6.17 -11.54 23.20
C GLU A 218 -5.80 -12.58 22.13
N ARG A 219 -5.19 -12.15 21.01
CA ARG A 219 -4.72 -13.03 19.95
C ARG A 219 -3.24 -12.79 19.63
N PHE A 220 -2.41 -13.83 19.68
CA PHE A 220 -0.95 -13.68 19.53
C PHE A 220 -0.46 -13.89 18.09
N PHE A 221 -0.91 -14.94 17.40
CA PHE A 221 -0.43 -15.29 16.06
C PHE A 221 -1.19 -14.56 14.95
N ILE A 222 -1.36 -13.26 15.11
CA ILE A 222 -2.04 -12.37 14.16
C ILE A 222 -1.16 -11.19 13.79
N LYS A 223 -1.46 -10.56 12.66
CA LYS A 223 -0.91 -9.25 12.32
C LYS A 223 -1.98 -8.19 12.52
N LEU A 224 -1.78 -7.31 13.48
CA LEU A 224 -2.61 -6.13 13.66
C LEU A 224 -2.39 -5.17 12.49
N GLU A 225 -3.46 -4.71 11.89
CA GLU A 225 -3.44 -3.59 10.96
C GLU A 225 -3.54 -2.26 11.74
N GLU A 226 -3.52 -1.13 11.06
CA GLU A 226 -3.48 0.14 11.76
C GLU A 226 -4.81 0.47 12.44
N PRO A 227 -4.78 0.96 13.68
CA PRO A 227 -5.97 1.36 14.41
C PRO A 227 -6.61 2.59 13.79
N VAL A 228 -7.93 2.64 13.82
CA VAL A 228 -8.74 3.76 13.30
C VAL A 228 -9.74 4.17 14.37
N GLY A 229 -9.77 5.46 14.68
CA GLY A 229 -10.82 6.03 15.50
C GLY A 229 -12.07 6.27 14.67
N ILE A 230 -13.21 5.79 15.12
CA ILE A 230 -14.53 6.07 14.55
C ILE A 230 -15.47 6.60 15.63
N GLU A 231 -16.38 7.48 15.24
CA GLU A 231 -17.48 7.86 16.09
C GLU A 231 -18.67 6.93 15.83
N THR A 232 -19.28 6.42 16.91
CA THR A 232 -20.48 5.60 16.85
C THR A 232 -21.57 6.23 17.72
N PRO A 233 -22.85 5.83 17.57
CA PRO A 233 -23.93 6.30 18.46
C PRO A 233 -23.66 6.02 19.95
N ALA A 234 -22.84 5.02 20.26
CA ALA A 234 -22.44 4.67 21.62
C ALA A 234 -21.12 5.35 22.05
N GLY A 235 -20.67 6.39 21.33
CA GLY A 235 -19.42 7.11 21.56
C GLY A 235 -18.26 6.64 20.66
N PRO A 236 -17.09 7.27 20.81
CA PRO A 236 -15.94 6.91 19.98
C PRO A 236 -15.44 5.51 20.27
N ARG A 237 -14.98 4.82 19.23
CA ARG A 237 -14.40 3.48 19.26
C ARG A 237 -13.08 3.45 18.52
N ILE A 238 -12.19 2.54 18.93
CA ILE A 238 -11.00 2.23 18.13
C ILE A 238 -11.24 0.88 17.44
N VAL A 239 -11.19 0.89 16.11
CA VAL A 239 -11.35 -0.29 15.27
C VAL A 239 -9.99 -0.74 14.77
N VAL A 240 -9.65 -2.01 14.98
CA VAL A 240 -8.36 -2.58 14.58
C VAL A 240 -8.60 -3.90 13.84
N PRO A 241 -8.61 -3.89 12.51
CA PRO A 241 -8.62 -5.13 11.74
C PRO A 241 -7.34 -5.92 12.00
N TYR A 242 -7.44 -7.24 11.94
CA TYR A 242 -6.27 -8.10 12.04
C TYR A 242 -6.28 -9.20 10.99
N LEU A 243 -5.07 -9.63 10.62
CA LEU A 243 -4.87 -10.70 9.65
C LEU A 243 -4.39 -11.96 10.35
N GLU A 244 -4.96 -13.08 9.95
CA GLU A 244 -4.50 -14.41 10.24
C GLU A 244 -3.69 -14.97 9.06
N TYR A 245 -2.84 -15.96 9.33
CA TYR A 245 -2.01 -16.57 8.30
C TYR A 245 -2.47 -18.02 8.05
N LYS A 246 -3.02 -18.27 6.86
CA LYS A 246 -3.56 -19.59 6.44
C LYS A 246 -2.56 -20.31 5.53
N GLY A 247 -2.42 -21.61 5.71
CA GLY A 247 -1.47 -22.48 5.00
C GLY A 247 -0.44 -23.10 5.93
N VAL A 248 0.35 -24.06 5.45
CA VAL A 248 1.34 -24.81 6.26
C VAL A 248 2.75 -24.25 6.00
N LEU A 249 3.32 -24.51 4.82
CA LEU A 249 4.67 -24.07 4.45
C LEU A 249 4.65 -22.66 3.83
N VAL A 250 3.71 -22.44 2.94
CA VAL A 250 3.45 -21.13 2.34
C VAL A 250 2.21 -20.56 3.03
N ARG A 251 2.42 -19.52 3.80
CA ARG A 251 1.34 -18.90 4.57
C ARG A 251 0.92 -17.58 3.93
N ARG A 252 -0.38 -17.47 3.65
CA ARG A 252 -0.98 -16.25 3.12
C ARG A 252 -1.75 -15.49 4.20
N PRO A 253 -1.66 -14.15 4.25
CA PRO A 253 -2.50 -13.34 5.11
C PRO A 253 -3.95 -13.35 4.59
N ALA A 254 -4.89 -13.45 5.51
CA ALA A 254 -6.32 -13.33 5.27
C ALA A 254 -6.94 -12.51 6.40
N LEU A 255 -8.05 -11.83 6.14
CA LEU A 255 -8.78 -11.15 7.20
C LEU A 255 -9.21 -12.18 8.25
N GLY A 256 -8.78 -11.98 9.49
CA GLY A 256 -9.09 -12.83 10.64
C GLY A 256 -10.28 -12.31 11.42
N GLY A 257 -10.42 -10.99 11.50
CA GLY A 257 -11.49 -10.32 12.23
C GLY A 257 -11.15 -8.86 12.52
N VAL A 258 -11.91 -8.29 13.42
CA VAL A 258 -11.79 -6.89 13.82
C VAL A 258 -11.94 -6.75 15.33
N PHE A 259 -10.97 -6.13 15.97
CA PHE A 259 -11.12 -5.70 17.35
C PHE A 259 -11.84 -4.35 17.39
N VAL A 260 -12.83 -4.24 18.26
CA VAL A 260 -13.51 -2.99 18.58
C VAL A 260 -13.24 -2.66 20.04
N VAL A 261 -12.57 -1.55 20.29
CA VAL A 261 -12.16 -1.13 21.62
C VAL A 261 -13.00 0.06 22.08
N SER A 262 -13.67 -0.13 23.20
CA SER A 262 -14.52 0.86 23.85
C SER A 262 -13.70 1.88 24.67
N PRO A 263 -14.24 3.05 25.02
CA PRO A 263 -13.53 4.04 25.83
C PRO A 263 -13.07 3.50 27.19
N ASN A 264 -13.86 2.65 27.84
CA ASN A 264 -13.51 2.00 29.11
C ASN A 264 -12.41 0.92 28.98
N GLY A 265 -11.95 0.61 27.75
CA GLY A 265 -10.92 -0.36 27.47
C GLY A 265 -11.42 -1.79 27.24
N ASP A 266 -12.74 -2.01 27.17
CA ASP A 266 -13.30 -3.29 26.77
C ASP A 266 -13.00 -3.58 25.30
N ILE A 267 -12.62 -4.82 25.03
CA ILE A 267 -12.23 -5.29 23.69
C ILE A 267 -13.24 -6.33 23.25
N GLU A 268 -13.90 -6.05 22.14
CA GLU A 268 -14.72 -7.03 21.43
C GLU A 268 -13.90 -7.57 20.25
N ASP A 269 -13.83 -8.90 20.13
CA ASP A 269 -13.20 -9.61 19.02
C ASP A 269 -14.29 -10.14 18.10
N LEU A 270 -14.48 -9.50 16.95
CA LEU A 270 -15.57 -9.79 16.02
C LEU A 270 -15.04 -10.54 14.80
N GLU A 271 -15.69 -11.64 14.45
CA GLU A 271 -15.50 -12.29 13.16
C GLU A 271 -15.93 -11.34 12.02
N PRO A 272 -15.34 -11.47 10.80
CA PRO A 272 -15.64 -10.56 9.69
C PRO A 272 -17.12 -10.42 9.37
N ASP A 273 -17.86 -11.52 9.40
CA ASP A 273 -19.31 -11.55 9.12
C ASP A 273 -20.16 -10.89 10.22
N GLU A 274 -19.70 -10.92 11.46
CA GLU A 274 -20.35 -10.24 12.58
C GLU A 274 -20.11 -8.74 12.53
N ALA A 275 -18.86 -8.34 12.24
CA ALA A 275 -18.51 -6.94 12.05
C ALA A 275 -19.28 -6.31 10.89
N ALA A 276 -19.44 -7.04 9.77
CA ALA A 276 -20.17 -6.57 8.60
C ALA A 276 -21.69 -6.36 8.86
N LYS A 277 -22.26 -7.01 9.87
CA LYS A 277 -23.66 -6.81 10.26
C LYS A 277 -23.88 -5.55 11.12
N ARG A 278 -22.82 -4.92 11.61
CA ARG A 278 -22.90 -3.67 12.39
C ARG A 278 -22.77 -2.47 11.45
N PRO A 279 -23.84 -1.70 11.19
CA PRO A 279 -23.83 -0.63 10.19
C PRO A 279 -22.75 0.42 10.46
N GLU A 280 -22.50 0.76 11.73
CA GLU A 280 -21.47 1.73 12.11
C GLU A 280 -20.04 1.28 11.76
N LEU A 281 -19.80 -0.05 11.76
CA LEU A 281 -18.52 -0.62 11.36
C LEU A 281 -18.44 -0.79 9.83
N ALA A 282 -19.48 -1.36 9.23
CA ALA A 282 -19.53 -1.59 7.78
C ALA A 282 -19.43 -0.28 6.99
N ASN A 283 -20.19 0.74 7.41
CA ASN A 283 -20.18 2.05 6.76
C ASN A 283 -18.85 2.81 6.94
N SER A 284 -18.02 2.47 7.92
CA SER A 284 -16.72 3.13 8.12
C SER A 284 -15.73 2.88 6.99
N GLY A 285 -15.91 1.83 6.18
CA GLY A 285 -14.98 1.41 5.14
C GLY A 285 -13.64 0.90 5.69
N ARG A 286 -13.62 0.45 6.96
CA ARG A 286 -12.38 0.05 7.63
C ARG A 286 -12.36 -1.42 8.07
N LEU A 287 -13.35 -2.22 7.71
CA LEU A 287 -13.37 -3.64 8.05
C LEU A 287 -12.34 -4.42 7.23
N PHE A 288 -12.31 -4.23 5.90
CA PHE A 288 -11.25 -4.79 5.06
C PHE A 288 -10.18 -3.71 4.84
N PRO A 289 -8.99 -3.85 5.44
CA PRO A 289 -7.98 -2.79 5.43
C PRO A 289 -7.39 -2.55 4.03
N ASP A 290 -7.04 -1.29 3.76
CA ASP A 290 -6.37 -0.83 2.53
C ASP A 290 -5.09 -1.62 2.22
N THR A 291 -4.31 -1.94 3.25
CA THR A 291 -3.09 -2.74 3.12
C THR A 291 -3.36 -4.16 2.64
N GLN A 292 -4.47 -4.78 3.07
CA GLN A 292 -4.87 -6.10 2.62
C GLN A 292 -5.49 -6.05 1.22
N ALA A 293 -6.30 -5.02 0.92
CA ALA A 293 -6.80 -4.76 -0.42
C ALA A 293 -5.65 -4.63 -1.41
N ARG A 294 -4.63 -3.85 -1.05
CA ARG A 294 -3.40 -3.71 -1.85
C ARG A 294 -2.68 -5.03 -2.07
N ARG A 295 -2.55 -5.88 -1.03
CA ARG A 295 -1.91 -7.20 -1.17
C ARG A 295 -2.66 -8.11 -2.13
N VAL A 296 -3.99 -8.13 -2.04
CA VAL A 296 -4.86 -8.92 -2.92
C VAL A 296 -4.71 -8.45 -4.37
N GLN A 297 -4.74 -7.14 -4.59
CA GLN A 297 -4.61 -6.54 -5.92
C GLN A 297 -3.20 -6.75 -6.51
N ASP A 298 -2.14 -6.56 -5.70
CA ASP A 298 -0.75 -6.76 -6.13
C ASP A 298 -0.45 -8.24 -6.41
N ALA A 299 -1.07 -9.16 -5.66
CA ALA A 299 -0.93 -10.59 -5.86
C ALA A 299 -1.42 -11.05 -7.25
N TYR A 300 -2.33 -10.30 -7.90
CA TYR A 300 -2.85 -10.61 -9.22
C TYR A 300 -1.75 -10.79 -10.29
N GLN A 301 -0.59 -10.18 -10.12
CA GLN A 301 0.59 -10.39 -10.97
C GLN A 301 1.01 -11.86 -11.08
N TYR A 302 0.67 -12.69 -10.06
CA TYR A 302 0.98 -14.12 -10.02
C TYR A 302 -0.15 -15.00 -10.57
N LYS A 303 -1.19 -14.43 -11.19
CA LYS A 303 -2.32 -15.19 -11.75
C LYS A 303 -1.85 -16.21 -12.80
N GLY A 304 -0.94 -15.81 -13.68
CA GLY A 304 -0.29 -16.70 -14.67
C GLY A 304 0.78 -17.64 -14.09
N GLY A 305 0.97 -17.67 -12.77
CA GLY A 305 1.99 -18.45 -12.08
C GLY A 305 3.29 -17.70 -11.82
N VAL A 306 4.13 -18.27 -10.94
CA VAL A 306 5.41 -17.65 -10.54
C VAL A 306 6.38 -17.57 -11.71
N TRP A 307 6.41 -18.58 -12.58
CA TRP A 307 7.27 -18.59 -13.77
C TRP A 307 6.91 -17.45 -14.73
N ASN A 308 5.61 -17.27 -14.99
CA ASN A 308 5.14 -16.15 -15.81
C ASN A 308 5.56 -14.79 -15.20
N ALA A 309 5.37 -14.64 -13.89
CA ALA A 309 5.70 -13.39 -13.21
C ALA A 309 7.20 -13.05 -13.21
N TRP A 310 8.08 -14.05 -13.31
CA TRP A 310 9.53 -13.85 -13.28
C TRP A 310 10.19 -13.73 -14.66
N PHE A 311 9.67 -14.46 -15.67
CA PHE A 311 10.41 -14.65 -16.92
C PHE A 311 9.61 -14.32 -18.19
N VAL A 312 8.29 -14.51 -18.17
CA VAL A 312 7.47 -14.36 -19.37
C VAL A 312 6.74 -13.01 -19.40
N HIS A 313 6.18 -12.62 -18.26
CA HIS A 313 5.45 -11.36 -18.05
C HIS A 313 4.19 -11.17 -18.91
N GLU A 314 3.60 -12.27 -19.40
CA GLU A 314 2.40 -12.23 -20.21
C GLU A 314 1.19 -11.82 -19.37
N ASP A 315 0.44 -10.80 -19.83
CA ASP A 315 -0.73 -10.21 -19.16
C ASP A 315 -0.48 -9.84 -17.67
N GLN A 316 0.77 -9.60 -17.31
CA GLN A 316 1.15 -9.23 -15.96
C GLN A 316 0.82 -7.76 -15.69
N THR A 317 0.11 -7.53 -14.59
CA THR A 317 -0.20 -6.20 -14.09
C THR A 317 0.72 -5.82 -12.94
N ARG A 318 1.04 -4.55 -12.82
CA ARG A 318 1.84 -3.99 -11.73
C ARG A 318 1.13 -2.76 -11.17
N ILE A 319 1.09 -2.65 -9.86
CA ILE A 319 0.63 -1.43 -9.20
C ILE A 319 1.85 -0.53 -8.97
N THR A 320 1.85 0.62 -9.61
CA THR A 320 2.94 1.60 -9.52
C THR A 320 2.58 2.66 -8.50
N ASP A 321 3.43 2.83 -7.50
CA ASP A 321 3.33 3.93 -6.55
C ASP A 321 4.22 5.08 -7.00
N THR A 322 3.75 6.29 -6.75
CA THR A 322 4.56 7.49 -6.71
C THR A 322 4.86 7.85 -5.25
N GLU A 323 5.82 8.72 -4.99
CA GLU A 323 6.16 9.13 -3.61
C GLU A 323 4.96 9.70 -2.85
N THR A 324 4.11 10.44 -3.56
CA THR A 324 2.92 11.10 -3.02
C THR A 324 1.64 10.30 -3.21
N ASN A 325 1.68 9.19 -3.96
CA ASN A 325 0.49 8.42 -4.32
C ASN A 325 0.59 6.99 -3.80
N LYS A 326 -0.14 6.71 -2.74
CA LYS A 326 -0.28 5.35 -2.21
C LYS A 326 -1.69 4.84 -2.48
N GLN A 327 -1.82 4.08 -3.53
CA GLN A 327 -3.03 3.29 -3.82
C GLN A 327 -3.16 2.15 -2.79
N PRO A 328 -4.38 1.67 -2.48
CA PRO A 328 -5.67 2.03 -3.07
C PRO A 328 -6.30 3.29 -2.47
N TYR A 329 -7.26 3.86 -3.21
CA TYR A 329 -8.10 4.96 -2.72
C TYR A 329 -9.48 4.46 -2.34
N LEU A 330 -10.01 4.95 -1.20
CA LEU A 330 -11.40 4.70 -0.82
C LEU A 330 -12.32 5.58 -1.68
N VAL A 331 -13.28 4.92 -2.33
CA VAL A 331 -14.33 5.56 -3.14
C VAL A 331 -15.66 5.00 -2.67
N ASP A 332 -16.61 5.88 -2.41
CA ASP A 332 -17.98 5.50 -2.09
C ASP A 332 -18.84 5.54 -3.35
N PHE A 333 -19.18 4.38 -3.85
CA PHE A 333 -20.11 4.24 -4.97
C PHE A 333 -21.53 4.11 -4.46
N ALA A 334 -22.45 4.87 -5.06
CA ALA A 334 -23.85 4.74 -4.72
C ALA A 334 -24.39 3.33 -5.05
N GLY A 335 -25.39 2.88 -4.28
CA GLY A 335 -26.10 1.62 -4.52
C GLY A 335 -25.35 0.37 -4.05
N GLU A 336 -25.44 -0.72 -4.82
CA GLU A 336 -24.94 -2.06 -4.41
C GLU A 336 -23.41 -2.19 -4.32
N LEU A 337 -22.66 -1.28 -4.92
CA LEU A 337 -21.20 -1.33 -4.85
C LEU A 337 -20.67 -0.84 -3.52
N GLY A 338 -21.28 0.22 -2.96
CA GLY A 338 -20.84 0.82 -1.71
C GLY A 338 -19.37 1.23 -1.72
N LEU A 339 -18.73 1.10 -0.57
CA LEU A 339 -17.34 1.50 -0.36
C LEU A 339 -16.35 0.52 -1.00
N GLN A 340 -15.50 1.02 -1.88
CA GLN A 340 -14.50 0.25 -2.60
C GLN A 340 -13.09 0.83 -2.44
N TRP A 341 -12.12 -0.04 -2.29
CA TRP A 341 -10.71 0.27 -2.47
C TRP A 341 -10.35 0.19 -3.95
N VAL A 342 -10.14 1.33 -4.57
CA VAL A 342 -9.88 1.44 -6.01
C VAL A 342 -8.39 1.58 -6.29
N THR A 343 -7.89 0.78 -7.23
CA THR A 343 -6.51 0.82 -7.70
C THR A 343 -6.45 0.73 -9.21
N VAL A 344 -5.63 1.57 -9.81
CA VAL A 344 -5.27 1.48 -11.23
C VAL A 344 -3.94 0.76 -11.36
N ALA A 345 -3.93 -0.34 -12.08
CA ALA A 345 -2.73 -1.11 -12.37
C ALA A 345 -2.23 -0.86 -13.79
N GLU A 346 -0.92 -0.87 -13.95
CA GLU A 346 -0.21 -0.71 -15.20
C GLU A 346 0.31 -2.08 -15.70
N PRO A 347 0.60 -2.28 -16.99
CA PRO A 347 1.25 -3.49 -17.46
C PRO A 347 2.69 -3.56 -16.93
N TYR A 348 3.24 -4.76 -16.84
CA TYR A 348 4.65 -4.92 -16.53
C TYR A 348 5.53 -4.25 -17.59
N GLY A 349 6.62 -3.59 -17.15
CA GLY A 349 7.57 -2.92 -18.02
C GLY A 349 7.52 -1.38 -17.91
N ARG A 350 7.81 -0.69 -19.02
CA ARG A 350 7.91 0.78 -19.07
C ARG A 350 6.66 1.47 -19.61
N ALA A 351 5.60 0.73 -19.86
CA ALA A 351 4.35 1.32 -20.32
C ALA A 351 3.59 1.94 -19.12
N PHE A 352 3.35 3.24 -19.20
CA PHE A 352 2.62 4.01 -18.18
C PHE A 352 1.11 4.12 -18.54
N ALA A 353 0.58 3.09 -19.19
CA ALA A 353 -0.85 2.99 -19.50
C ALA A 353 -1.57 2.19 -18.42
N ALA A 354 -2.82 2.50 -18.15
CA ALA A 354 -3.66 1.65 -17.31
C ALA A 354 -3.97 0.33 -18.05
N SER A 355 -3.79 -0.81 -17.39
CA SER A 355 -4.10 -2.14 -17.92
C SER A 355 -5.30 -2.78 -17.25
N ALA A 356 -5.52 -2.46 -15.99
CA ALA A 356 -6.63 -2.95 -15.20
C ALA A 356 -6.99 -1.99 -14.07
N ILE A 357 -8.26 -2.02 -13.67
CA ILE A 357 -8.75 -1.30 -12.49
C ILE A 357 -9.34 -2.32 -11.54
N PHE A 358 -8.86 -2.31 -10.31
CA PHE A 358 -9.36 -3.14 -9.23
C PHE A 358 -10.31 -2.35 -8.34
N LEU A 359 -11.43 -2.98 -8.00
CA LEU A 359 -12.37 -2.51 -6.99
C LEU A 359 -12.48 -3.61 -5.94
N THR A 360 -11.98 -3.35 -4.74
CA THR A 360 -12.05 -4.29 -3.62
C THR A 360 -13.00 -3.73 -2.58
N ASP A 361 -14.05 -4.46 -2.30
CA ASP A 361 -15.07 -4.11 -1.32
C ASP A 361 -14.44 -3.90 0.07
N ALA A 362 -14.66 -2.72 0.64
CA ALA A 362 -14.01 -2.30 1.89
C ALA A 362 -14.60 -2.98 3.15
N VAL A 363 -15.64 -3.77 2.99
CA VAL A 363 -16.26 -4.58 4.06
C VAL A 363 -15.86 -6.04 3.93
N SER A 364 -16.14 -6.66 2.77
CA SER A 364 -15.99 -8.10 2.56
C SER A 364 -14.67 -8.51 1.90
N GLY A 365 -13.94 -7.58 1.26
CA GLY A 365 -12.74 -7.87 0.49
C GLY A 365 -13.00 -8.54 -0.87
N ARG A 366 -14.27 -8.65 -1.30
CA ARG A 366 -14.58 -9.14 -2.65
C ARG A 366 -13.95 -8.22 -3.68
N THR A 367 -13.21 -8.78 -4.64
CA THR A 367 -12.44 -8.01 -5.60
C THR A 367 -13.01 -8.16 -6.99
N ARG A 368 -13.40 -7.02 -7.59
CA ARG A 368 -13.80 -6.90 -8.98
C ARG A 368 -12.64 -6.35 -9.79
N ILE A 369 -12.53 -6.77 -11.04
CA ILE A 369 -11.49 -6.30 -11.96
C ILE A 369 -12.14 -5.91 -13.30
N TRP A 370 -11.88 -4.69 -13.72
CA TRP A 370 -12.11 -4.24 -15.08
C TRP A 370 -10.78 -4.24 -15.82
N ARG A 371 -10.70 -5.01 -16.91
CA ARG A 371 -9.53 -5.00 -17.79
C ARG A 371 -9.73 -3.98 -18.89
N VAL A 372 -8.75 -3.10 -19.06
CA VAL A 372 -8.78 -2.14 -20.16
C VAL A 372 -8.74 -2.90 -21.48
N PRO A 373 -9.74 -2.69 -22.39
CA PRO A 373 -9.75 -3.36 -23.68
C PRO A 373 -8.47 -3.06 -24.48
N ARG A 374 -7.89 -4.05 -25.16
CA ARG A 374 -6.60 -3.91 -25.88
C ARG A 374 -6.58 -2.78 -26.92
N ARG A 375 -7.74 -2.35 -27.42
CA ARG A 375 -7.88 -1.24 -28.38
C ARG A 375 -8.03 0.13 -27.72
N THR A 376 -8.16 0.18 -26.41
CA THR A 376 -8.31 1.40 -25.62
C THR A 376 -7.00 1.72 -24.93
N SER A 377 -6.49 2.92 -25.13
CA SER A 377 -5.31 3.41 -24.41
C SER A 377 -5.79 4.34 -23.31
N LEU A 378 -5.55 3.98 -22.05
CA LEU A 378 -5.80 4.85 -20.90
C LEU A 378 -4.47 5.14 -20.21
N SER A 379 -4.26 6.38 -19.83
CA SER A 379 -3.08 6.79 -19.07
C SER A 379 -3.14 6.23 -17.64
N GLY A 380 -2.00 5.82 -17.12
CA GLY A 380 -1.86 5.46 -15.71
C GLY A 380 -1.61 6.70 -14.82
N ASN A 381 -1.58 6.48 -13.51
CA ASN A 381 -1.43 7.52 -12.49
C ASN A 381 -0.22 8.44 -12.72
N ARG A 382 0.89 7.87 -13.12
CA ARG A 382 2.14 8.63 -13.35
C ARG A 382 2.01 9.60 -14.51
N ARG A 383 1.39 9.17 -15.60
CA ARG A 383 1.13 10.05 -16.74
C ARG A 383 0.18 11.19 -16.42
N ALA A 384 -0.81 10.95 -15.56
CA ALA A 384 -1.71 12.01 -15.09
C ALA A 384 -0.92 13.12 -14.35
N ILE A 385 0.01 12.75 -13.48
CA ILE A 385 0.90 13.73 -12.81
C ILE A 385 1.76 14.47 -13.83
N GLU A 386 2.36 13.76 -14.77
CA GLU A 386 3.20 14.35 -15.82
C GLU A 386 2.40 15.31 -16.71
N ALA A 387 1.15 14.98 -17.02
CA ALA A 387 0.25 15.85 -17.78
C ALA A 387 -0.04 17.17 -17.07
N VAL A 388 -0.29 17.13 -15.76
CA VAL A 388 -0.50 18.35 -14.96
C VAL A 388 0.76 19.21 -14.93
N ARG A 389 1.93 18.61 -14.76
CA ARG A 389 3.20 19.34 -14.70
C ARG A 389 3.65 19.93 -16.05
N ALA A 390 3.16 19.36 -17.15
CA ALA A 390 3.47 19.84 -18.50
C ALA A 390 2.71 21.11 -18.89
N VAL A 391 1.62 21.45 -18.16
CA VAL A 391 0.82 22.62 -18.45
C VAL A 391 1.27 23.79 -17.58
N SER A 392 1.46 24.96 -18.20
CA SER A 392 1.72 26.19 -17.45
C SER A 392 0.43 26.67 -16.77
N ILE A 393 0.39 26.62 -15.46
CA ILE A 393 -0.75 27.08 -14.64
C ILE A 393 -0.33 28.38 -13.96
N PRO A 394 -1.06 29.47 -14.15
CA PRO A 394 -0.72 30.77 -13.55
C PRO A 394 -0.56 30.69 -12.02
N GLY A 395 0.58 31.17 -11.53
CA GLY A 395 0.91 31.18 -10.09
C GLY A 395 1.44 29.85 -9.54
N ILE A 396 1.59 28.82 -10.38
CA ILE A 396 2.12 27.50 -9.99
C ILE A 396 3.48 27.29 -10.63
N ASP A 397 4.48 27.05 -9.79
CA ASP A 397 5.83 26.64 -10.21
C ASP A 397 6.16 25.27 -9.61
N PHE A 398 6.34 24.28 -10.48
CA PHE A 398 6.75 22.93 -10.08
C PHE A 398 8.29 22.76 -10.03
N GLY A 399 9.06 23.79 -10.46
CA GLY A 399 10.50 23.72 -10.59
C GLY A 399 11.00 22.74 -11.67
N GLU A 400 12.31 22.75 -11.89
CA GLU A 400 12.97 21.80 -12.78
C GLU A 400 13.26 20.49 -12.04
N GLY A 401 12.85 19.36 -12.61
CA GLY A 401 13.15 18.03 -12.07
C GLY A 401 12.28 16.93 -12.68
N ASN A 402 12.92 15.82 -13.00
CA ASN A 402 12.24 14.63 -13.58
C ASN A 402 11.51 13.75 -12.57
N ASN A 403 11.52 14.10 -11.29
CA ASN A 403 10.89 13.30 -10.25
C ASN A 403 9.41 13.67 -10.12
N ALA A 404 8.55 12.67 -10.09
CA ALA A 404 7.10 12.83 -9.99
C ALA A 404 6.65 13.61 -8.73
N SER A 405 7.53 13.78 -7.75
CA SER A 405 7.27 14.36 -6.44
C SER A 405 8.12 15.57 -6.08
N GLY A 406 9.19 15.90 -6.81
CA GLY A 406 10.15 16.92 -6.38
C GLY A 406 10.75 17.71 -7.53
N GLY A 407 10.18 18.87 -7.82
CA GLY A 407 10.88 19.97 -8.48
C GLY A 407 11.41 20.94 -7.42
N SER A 408 12.31 21.84 -7.80
CA SER A 408 12.78 22.95 -6.98
C SER A 408 11.72 24.05 -6.80
N GLY A 409 10.51 23.88 -7.35
CA GLY A 409 9.42 24.83 -7.29
C GLY A 409 8.68 24.84 -5.95
N ASN A 410 7.73 25.74 -5.83
CA ASN A 410 6.96 25.95 -4.59
C ASN A 410 5.75 25.00 -4.45
N PHE A 411 5.40 24.27 -5.51
CA PHE A 411 4.23 23.40 -5.58
C PHE A 411 4.58 21.99 -6.01
N LYS A 412 3.73 21.05 -5.61
CA LYS A 412 3.79 19.64 -6.03
C LYS A 412 2.41 19.12 -6.42
N VAL A 413 2.38 18.13 -7.33
CA VAL A 413 1.16 17.41 -7.73
C VAL A 413 1.07 16.15 -6.88
N VAL A 414 -0.06 15.96 -6.22
CA VAL A 414 -0.27 14.83 -5.32
C VAL A 414 -1.54 14.06 -5.64
N GLU A 415 -1.56 12.79 -5.28
CA GLU A 415 -2.72 11.90 -5.24
C GLU A 415 -3.60 11.93 -6.51
N PRO A 416 -3.16 11.38 -7.65
CA PRO A 416 -4.02 11.19 -8.82
C PRO A 416 -5.07 10.10 -8.50
N ARG A 417 -6.21 10.52 -7.98
CA ARG A 417 -7.31 9.64 -7.57
C ARG A 417 -8.15 9.27 -8.78
N PRO A 418 -8.34 7.97 -9.07
CA PRO A 418 -9.21 7.54 -10.16
C PRO A 418 -10.67 7.82 -9.82
N VAL A 419 -11.37 8.49 -10.73
CA VAL A 419 -12.78 8.82 -10.64
C VAL A 419 -13.44 8.40 -11.93
N PHE A 420 -14.71 7.99 -11.86
CA PHE A 420 -15.46 7.52 -13.01
C PHE A 420 -16.60 8.51 -13.32
N VAL A 421 -16.41 9.30 -14.36
CA VAL A 421 -17.36 10.32 -14.78
C VAL A 421 -18.03 9.89 -16.07
N ARG A 422 -19.34 9.64 -16.06
CA ARG A 422 -20.10 9.16 -17.23
C ARG A 422 -19.45 7.95 -17.92
N GLY A 423 -18.93 6.98 -17.14
CA GLY A 423 -18.28 5.77 -17.66
C GLY A 423 -16.87 5.97 -18.20
N ARG A 424 -16.27 7.15 -18.06
CA ARG A 424 -14.88 7.44 -18.42
C ARG A 424 -14.01 7.52 -17.17
N LEU A 425 -12.80 7.02 -17.27
CA LEU A 425 -11.79 7.20 -16.22
C LEU A 425 -11.17 8.60 -16.34
N VAL A 426 -11.23 9.35 -15.28
CA VAL A 426 -10.47 10.60 -15.10
C VAL A 426 -9.65 10.52 -13.81
N TYR A 427 -8.59 11.31 -13.72
CA TYR A 427 -7.82 11.47 -12.51
C TYR A 427 -8.09 12.82 -11.87
N LEU A 428 -8.52 12.79 -10.62
CA LEU A 428 -8.63 13.98 -9.78
C LEU A 428 -7.29 14.14 -9.04
N THR A 429 -6.51 15.14 -9.40
CA THR A 429 -5.21 15.44 -8.78
C THR A 429 -5.28 16.72 -8.00
N SER A 430 -4.50 16.83 -6.94
CA SER A 430 -4.39 18.08 -6.17
C SER A 430 -3.01 18.70 -6.38
N ILE A 431 -2.99 20.01 -6.60
CA ILE A 431 -1.76 20.82 -6.55
C ILE A 431 -1.71 21.48 -5.18
N ILE A 432 -0.66 21.21 -4.43
CA ILE A 432 -0.47 21.72 -3.09
C ILE A 432 0.88 22.44 -2.99
N PRO A 433 1.00 23.49 -2.13
CA PRO A 433 2.30 24.04 -1.77
C PRO A 433 3.19 22.98 -1.11
N ASN A 434 4.50 23.15 -1.16
CA ASN A 434 5.42 22.23 -0.46
C ASN A 434 5.22 22.24 1.06
N SER A 435 4.67 23.33 1.63
CA SER A 435 4.24 23.40 3.03
C SER A 435 3.01 22.56 3.36
N ALA A 436 2.32 22.01 2.35
CA ALA A 436 1.11 21.18 2.46
C ALA A 436 -0.02 21.78 3.31
N ASN A 437 -0.12 23.13 3.38
CA ASN A 437 -1.08 23.80 4.24
C ASN A 437 -2.46 24.04 3.60
N ALA A 438 -2.59 23.82 2.29
CA ALA A 438 -3.82 23.99 1.54
C ALA A 438 -3.81 23.17 0.25
N VAL A 439 -4.98 23.00 -0.38
CA VAL A 439 -5.11 22.59 -1.76
C VAL A 439 -5.24 23.86 -2.59
N SER A 440 -4.23 24.18 -3.39
CA SER A 440 -4.28 25.39 -4.24
C SER A 440 -5.17 25.19 -5.45
N LYS A 441 -5.02 24.05 -6.12
CA LYS A 441 -5.83 23.70 -7.29
C LYS A 441 -6.23 22.24 -7.24
N THR A 442 -7.43 21.96 -7.70
CA THR A 442 -7.89 20.60 -8.02
C THR A 442 -7.96 20.46 -9.54
N VAL A 443 -7.23 19.51 -10.08
CA VAL A 443 -7.08 19.33 -11.54
C VAL A 443 -7.65 18.00 -11.96
N VAL A 444 -8.42 18.01 -13.04
CA VAL A 444 -8.99 16.82 -13.68
C VAL A 444 -8.22 16.50 -14.94
N VAL A 445 -7.71 15.27 -15.03
CA VAL A 445 -7.01 14.75 -16.21
C VAL A 445 -7.82 13.60 -16.80
N ASP A 446 -8.17 13.68 -18.07
CA ASP A 446 -8.82 12.58 -18.79
C ASP A 446 -7.81 11.48 -19.11
N ALA A 447 -8.12 10.24 -18.70
CA ALA A 447 -7.21 9.12 -18.88
C ALA A 447 -7.05 8.69 -20.35
N ALA A 448 -8.04 8.91 -21.19
CA ALA A 448 -8.01 8.50 -22.60
C ALA A 448 -7.14 9.44 -23.45
N THR A 449 -7.29 10.75 -23.22
CA THR A 449 -6.56 11.78 -23.99
C THR A 449 -5.26 12.22 -23.32
N ASN A 450 -5.11 11.95 -22.02
CA ASN A 450 -4.03 12.46 -21.17
C ASN A 450 -3.95 14.00 -21.16
N LYS A 451 -5.10 14.67 -21.34
CA LYS A 451 -5.22 16.13 -21.32
C LYS A 451 -5.93 16.58 -20.04
N LEU A 452 -5.65 17.81 -19.64
CA LEU A 452 -6.41 18.46 -18.57
C LEU A 452 -7.81 18.80 -19.09
N VAL A 453 -8.81 18.46 -18.30
CA VAL A 453 -10.23 18.75 -18.58
C VAL A 453 -10.68 19.99 -17.83
N ALA A 454 -10.34 20.06 -16.55
CA ALA A 454 -10.74 21.16 -15.68
C ALA A 454 -9.64 21.48 -14.65
N ILE A 455 -9.59 22.74 -14.24
CA ILE A 455 -8.76 23.26 -13.16
C ILE A 455 -9.66 24.07 -12.22
N PHE A 456 -9.94 23.54 -11.04
CA PHE A 456 -10.69 24.23 -10.01
C PHE A 456 -9.74 24.99 -9.11
N ASP A 457 -9.93 26.32 -8.97
CA ASP A 457 -9.06 27.21 -8.24
C ASP A 457 -9.49 27.33 -6.77
N ASN A 458 -8.96 26.46 -5.90
CA ASN A 458 -9.32 26.45 -4.48
C ASN A 458 -8.81 27.69 -3.71
N ASP A 459 -7.83 28.43 -4.25
CA ASP A 459 -7.32 29.66 -3.62
C ASP A 459 -8.25 30.86 -3.86
N ARG A 460 -8.95 30.89 -5.00
CA ARG A 460 -9.74 32.04 -5.46
C ARG A 460 -11.24 31.81 -5.48
N ASP A 461 -11.65 30.57 -5.64
CA ASP A 461 -13.07 30.20 -5.74
C ASP A 461 -13.51 29.42 -4.49
N PRO A 462 -14.28 30.04 -3.58
CA PRO A 462 -14.82 29.35 -2.40
C PRO A 462 -15.75 28.18 -2.73
N GLN A 463 -16.23 28.08 -3.98
CA GLN A 463 -17.10 27.00 -4.44
C GLN A 463 -16.35 25.91 -5.24
N ALA A 464 -15.02 26.01 -5.34
CA ALA A 464 -14.22 25.09 -6.14
C ALA A 464 -14.48 23.61 -5.81
N GLU A 465 -14.65 23.27 -4.55
CA GLU A 465 -14.94 21.91 -4.09
C GLU A 465 -16.33 21.45 -4.49
N THR A 466 -17.34 22.29 -4.28
CA THR A 466 -18.71 22.01 -4.70
C THR A 466 -18.79 21.83 -6.22
N LYS A 467 -18.08 22.68 -6.98
CA LYS A 467 -17.98 22.55 -8.44
C LYS A 467 -17.24 21.28 -8.86
N THR A 468 -16.19 20.89 -8.13
CA THR A 468 -15.48 19.64 -8.35
C THR A 468 -16.39 18.45 -8.12
N GLN A 469 -17.15 18.43 -7.03
CA GLN A 469 -18.10 17.36 -6.73
C GLN A 469 -19.22 17.31 -7.79
N ARG A 470 -19.76 18.45 -8.18
CA ARG A 470 -20.75 18.53 -9.27
C ARG A 470 -20.20 17.99 -10.59
N TYR A 471 -18.95 18.30 -10.92
CA TYR A 471 -18.29 17.71 -12.09
C TYR A 471 -18.22 16.18 -12.02
N ILE A 472 -17.88 15.62 -10.87
CA ILE A 472 -17.82 14.17 -10.66
C ILE A 472 -19.19 13.54 -10.90
N GLU A 473 -20.26 14.18 -10.46
CA GLU A 473 -21.64 13.69 -10.60
C GLU A 473 -22.19 13.86 -12.02
N THR A 474 -22.00 15.05 -12.60
CA THR A 474 -22.66 15.44 -13.86
C THR A 474 -21.76 15.32 -15.09
N GLY A 475 -20.44 15.38 -14.91
CA GLY A 475 -19.45 15.49 -15.99
C GLY A 475 -19.45 16.85 -16.69
N GLU A 476 -20.15 17.85 -16.14
CA GLU A 476 -20.20 19.20 -16.70
C GLU A 476 -19.07 20.05 -16.15
N VAL A 477 -18.26 20.61 -17.03
CA VAL A 477 -17.16 21.52 -16.67
C VAL A 477 -17.71 22.95 -16.67
N PRO A 478 -17.66 23.67 -15.54
CA PRO A 478 -17.96 25.10 -15.55
C PRO A 478 -16.99 25.85 -16.48
N GLU A 479 -17.49 26.86 -17.20
CA GLU A 479 -16.69 27.61 -18.19
C GLU A 479 -15.41 28.20 -17.57
N GLU A 480 -15.51 28.74 -16.35
CA GLU A 480 -14.38 29.29 -15.61
C GLU A 480 -13.34 28.27 -15.15
N ALA A 481 -13.71 26.98 -15.11
CA ALA A 481 -12.82 25.89 -14.73
C ALA A 481 -12.28 25.11 -15.92
N ALA A 482 -12.70 25.43 -17.15
CA ALA A 482 -12.21 24.75 -18.35
C ALA A 482 -10.70 24.90 -18.49
N ALA A 483 -9.99 23.79 -18.67
CA ALA A 483 -8.54 23.84 -18.85
C ALA A 483 -8.16 24.50 -20.19
N PRO A 484 -7.02 25.21 -20.27
CA PRO A 484 -6.54 25.79 -21.51
C PRO A 484 -6.41 24.71 -22.61
N GLY A 485 -7.13 24.87 -23.72
CA GLY A 485 -7.16 23.92 -24.84
C GLY A 485 -8.18 22.77 -24.71
N ALA A 486 -9.08 22.81 -23.74
CA ALA A 486 -10.18 21.85 -23.60
C ALA A 486 -11.37 22.12 -24.56
N GLY A 487 -11.39 23.27 -25.25
CA GLY A 487 -12.42 23.59 -26.23
C GLY A 487 -12.17 22.89 -27.56
N ASP A 488 -12.98 21.95 -27.93
CA ASP A 488 -13.46 21.43 -29.20
C ASP A 488 -13.80 19.92 -29.22
N ASP A 489 -13.37 19.12 -28.21
CA ASP A 489 -13.60 17.67 -28.22
C ASP A 489 -14.83 17.20 -27.39
N SER A 490 -15.63 18.10 -26.83
CA SER A 490 -16.76 17.73 -25.94
C SER A 490 -18.05 17.30 -26.70
N ALA A 491 -18.02 17.23 -28.02
CA ALA A 491 -19.15 16.77 -28.86
C ALA A 491 -18.76 15.56 -29.71
N THR A 492 -18.24 14.49 -29.11
CA THR A 492 -18.12 13.20 -29.83
C THR A 492 -19.05 12.17 -29.19
N THR A 493 -20.17 11.97 -29.88
CA THR A 493 -21.07 10.81 -29.88
C THR A 493 -20.30 9.49 -29.68
N PRO A 494 -20.86 8.50 -29.00
CA PRO A 494 -20.24 7.19 -28.90
C PRO A 494 -19.99 6.58 -30.30
N PRO A 495 -18.90 5.85 -30.50
CA PRO A 495 -18.56 5.29 -31.81
C PRO A 495 -19.66 4.35 -32.29
N PRO A 496 -20.11 4.44 -33.56
CA PRO A 496 -21.06 3.52 -34.14
C PRO A 496 -20.44 2.12 -34.26
N SER A 497 -21.28 1.12 -34.04
CA SER A 497 -20.98 -0.29 -34.28
C SER A 497 -20.50 -0.52 -35.71
N PRO A 498 -19.55 -1.42 -35.97
CA PRO A 498 -19.04 -1.63 -37.31
C PRO A 498 -20.02 -2.47 -38.12
N SER A 499 -20.65 -1.85 -39.11
CA SER A 499 -21.20 -2.54 -40.26
C SER A 499 -20.23 -2.39 -41.44
N GLY A 500 -20.02 -3.50 -42.11
CA GLY A 500 -18.90 -3.78 -42.97
C GLY A 500 -18.81 -3.09 -44.33
N ALA A 501 -17.70 -3.40 -44.93
CA ALA A 501 -17.33 -3.51 -46.35
C ALA A 501 -16.84 -2.24 -47.10
N GLY A 502 -15.67 -2.41 -47.72
CA GLY A 502 -15.37 -1.85 -49.05
C GLY A 502 -14.21 -0.89 -49.14
N GLY A 503 -13.12 -1.41 -49.69
CA GLY A 503 -11.83 -0.83 -49.99
C GLY A 503 -11.73 0.52 -50.66
N SER A 504 -10.58 1.14 -50.49
CA SER A 504 -9.75 1.76 -51.52
C SER A 504 -8.43 2.25 -50.94
N THR A 505 -7.36 1.79 -51.56
CA THR A 505 -6.00 2.21 -51.38
C THR A 505 -5.79 3.65 -51.87
N THR A 506 -5.26 4.52 -51.01
CA THR A 506 -4.46 5.67 -51.46
C THR A 506 -3.40 5.99 -50.41
N THR A 507 -2.15 5.82 -50.83
CA THR A 507 -0.94 6.19 -50.11
C THR A 507 -0.71 7.70 -50.23
N PRO A 508 -0.30 8.38 -49.16
CA PRO A 508 0.50 9.59 -49.27
C PRO A 508 1.91 9.34 -48.71
N SER A 509 2.83 9.49 -49.60
CA SER A 509 4.27 9.59 -49.32
C SER A 509 4.60 10.93 -48.67
N GLY A 510 5.50 10.93 -47.67
CA GLY A 510 6.22 12.12 -47.27
C GLY A 510 6.31 12.35 -45.77
N GLY A 511 7.43 12.01 -45.12
CA GLY A 511 7.71 12.39 -43.74
C GLY A 511 8.72 11.55 -42.97
N SER A 512 9.48 10.70 -43.61
CA SER A 512 10.39 9.76 -42.94
C SER A 512 11.75 10.33 -42.48
N GLY A 513 12.06 11.62 -42.76
CA GLY A 513 13.42 12.17 -42.53
C GLY A 513 13.69 12.75 -41.12
N SER A 514 12.68 13.06 -40.33
CA SER A 514 12.89 13.74 -39.04
C SER A 514 12.98 12.79 -37.85
N VAL A 515 12.26 11.66 -37.89
CA VAL A 515 12.25 10.66 -36.82
C VAL A 515 13.55 9.87 -36.82
N GLY A 516 14.08 9.50 -37.99
CA GLY A 516 15.37 8.80 -38.12
C GLY A 516 16.54 9.59 -37.51
N ARG A 517 16.61 10.89 -37.78
CA ARG A 517 17.67 11.76 -37.22
C ARG A 517 17.57 11.88 -35.68
N ARG A 518 16.38 11.95 -35.11
CA ARG A 518 16.21 11.99 -33.65
C ARG A 518 16.60 10.66 -32.98
N VAL A 519 16.31 9.53 -33.60
CA VAL A 519 16.72 8.21 -33.11
C VAL A 519 18.24 8.05 -33.16
N GLU A 520 18.89 8.49 -34.23
CA GLU A 520 20.36 8.45 -34.34
C GLU A 520 21.04 9.37 -33.32
N ASP A 521 20.50 10.55 -33.03
CA ASP A 521 21.01 11.45 -32.01
C ASP A 521 20.88 10.86 -30.59
N VAL A 522 19.78 10.19 -30.30
CA VAL A 522 19.59 9.50 -29.01
C VAL A 522 20.57 8.33 -28.86
N LEU A 523 20.74 7.53 -29.91
CA LEU A 523 21.70 6.42 -29.91
C LEU A 523 23.15 6.89 -29.78
N ARG A 524 23.49 8.03 -30.36
CA ARG A 524 24.81 8.65 -30.23
C ARG A 524 25.07 9.09 -28.79
N ARG A 525 24.14 9.81 -28.16
CA ARG A 525 24.22 10.21 -26.74
C ARG A 525 24.34 9.03 -25.81
N GLN A 526 23.60 7.96 -26.09
CA GLN A 526 23.67 6.75 -25.29
C GLN A 526 25.05 6.07 -25.35
N ARG A 527 25.67 6.04 -26.52
CA ARG A 527 27.04 5.52 -26.69
C ARG A 527 28.10 6.40 -26.01
N GLU A 528 27.91 7.72 -25.98
CA GLU A 528 28.79 8.64 -25.25
C GLU A 528 28.71 8.43 -23.74
N LEU A 529 27.52 8.29 -23.19
CA LEU A 529 27.31 8.00 -21.77
C LEU A 529 27.94 6.66 -21.34
N VAL A 530 27.84 5.63 -22.18
CA VAL A 530 28.47 4.33 -21.89
C VAL A 530 30.00 4.47 -21.86
N ARG A 531 30.59 5.21 -22.77
CA ARG A 531 32.06 5.47 -22.79
C ARG A 531 32.50 6.28 -21.57
N GLU A 532 31.70 7.22 -21.12
CA GLU A 532 32.01 8.04 -19.95
C GLU A 532 31.94 7.23 -18.66
N THR A 533 30.94 6.35 -18.52
CA THR A 533 30.85 5.41 -17.40
C THR A 533 31.98 4.40 -17.38
N GLU A 534 32.46 3.93 -18.53
CA GLU A 534 33.64 3.06 -18.61
C GLU A 534 34.92 3.81 -18.17
N ARG A 535 35.12 5.06 -18.61
CA ARG A 535 36.25 5.90 -18.17
C ARG A 535 36.25 6.16 -16.67
N LEU A 536 35.08 6.46 -16.07
CA LEU A 536 34.94 6.65 -14.62
C LEU A 536 35.25 5.38 -13.86
N ARG A 537 34.79 4.23 -14.33
CA ARG A 537 35.09 2.94 -13.73
C ARG A 537 36.59 2.60 -13.78
N ASP A 538 37.26 2.89 -14.90
CA ASP A 538 38.69 2.63 -15.05
C ASP A 538 39.52 3.62 -14.22
N ALA A 539 39.08 4.87 -14.08
CA ALA A 539 39.67 5.84 -13.16
C ALA A 539 39.56 5.44 -11.71
N LEU A 540 38.40 4.93 -11.26
CA LEU A 540 38.20 4.39 -9.93
C LEU A 540 39.10 3.17 -9.65
N ARG A 541 39.21 2.25 -10.59
CA ARG A 541 40.13 1.10 -10.47
C ARG A 541 41.60 1.52 -10.43
N ALA A 542 41.98 2.59 -11.15
CA ALA A 542 43.34 3.13 -11.09
C ALA A 542 43.63 3.82 -9.75
N GLN A 543 42.63 4.42 -9.12
CA GLN A 543 42.73 5.04 -7.80
C GLN A 543 42.81 3.99 -6.70
N GLU A 544 42.05 2.90 -6.78
CA GLU A 544 42.14 1.76 -5.85
C GLU A 544 43.50 1.05 -5.93
N ARG A 545 44.17 1.03 -7.09
CA ARG A 545 45.53 0.47 -7.25
C ARG A 545 46.64 1.37 -6.70
N LYS A 546 46.34 2.63 -6.41
CA LYS A 546 47.28 3.62 -5.84
C LYS A 546 47.10 3.78 -4.32
N GLY A 547 46.48 2.76 -3.63
CA GLY A 547 46.23 2.76 -2.22
C GLY A 547 47.31 3.41 -1.32
N PRO A 548 46.99 3.71 -0.05
CA PRO A 548 47.74 4.65 0.76
C PRO A 548 49.21 4.22 0.97
#